data_d6bc4cee11589bd0853084e6063a772f
#
_entry.id   d6bc4cee11589bd0853084e6063a772f
#
_cell.length_a   1.000
_cell.length_b   1.000
_cell.length_c   1.000
_cell.angle_alpha   90.00
_cell.angle_beta   90.00
_cell.angle_gamma   90.00
#
_symmetry.space_group_name_H-M   'P 1'
#
loop_
_entity.id
_entity.type
_entity.pdbx_description
1 polymer ?
#
loop_
_entity_poly.entity_id
_entity_poly.type
_entity_poly.pdbx_seq_one_letter_code
_entity_poly.pdbx_strand_id
1 'polypeptide(L)'
;MGSVGRNGTIFVALVLGMLAGACMPASWGADRLLYPKRRPAVASPVASFEAVEFEGDGVKLAGRWFHTRDKRGTVVFLHGISDNRASGGDITDHFVARGFEVITYDSRAHGESEGEACTYGYYEKKDLERVLDRVETRPIVVMGFSMGAAVALQAAAVDRRIDAVVAVSPFSDLRTIAEERAPFFATRHDIDRVFKLAEQRAKFRADEVSPLAAAAHITVPALIIHGARDSKTQPDHSQRIFAALRAPKELILVPNRGHRRPLTEDVWREIDAWIDAAVFEPDNPLD
;
A
#
# COMPACT_ATOMS: atom_id res chain seq x y z
N MET A 1 15.85 36.56 -49.06
CA MET A 1 14.84 36.87 -48.02
C MET A 1 14.51 35.56 -47.35
N GLY A 2 15.17 35.30 -46.25
CA GLY A 2 15.07 34.02 -45.52
C GLY A 2 14.05 34.13 -44.40
N SER A 3 13.20 33.12 -44.30
CA SER A 3 12.22 32.96 -43.24
C SER A 3 12.92 32.54 -41.94
N VAL A 4 12.98 33.43 -40.95
CA VAL A 4 13.41 33.10 -39.58
C VAL A 4 12.27 32.30 -38.92
N GLY A 5 12.59 31.04 -38.62
CA GLY A 5 11.64 30.05 -38.18
C GLY A 5 11.10 30.25 -36.77
N ARG A 6 9.83 29.91 -36.64
CA ARG A 6 9.01 29.83 -35.38
C ARG A 6 9.57 28.95 -34.26
N ASN A 7 10.72 28.30 -34.47
CA ASN A 7 11.33 27.38 -33.48
C ASN A 7 12.20 28.08 -32.41
N GLY A 8 12.57 29.36 -32.63
CA GLY A 8 13.36 30.11 -31.65
C GLY A 8 12.55 30.61 -30.46
N THR A 9 11.27 30.87 -30.63
CA THR A 9 10.41 31.43 -29.59
C THR A 9 9.99 30.36 -28.54
N ILE A 10 9.89 29.09 -28.93
CA ILE A 10 9.55 27.97 -28.03
C ILE A 10 10.75 27.63 -27.17
N PHE A 11 11.97 27.70 -27.71
CA PHE A 11 13.21 27.39 -26.93
C PHE A 11 13.52 28.49 -25.90
N VAL A 12 13.25 29.76 -26.22
CA VAL A 12 13.41 30.88 -25.27
C VAL A 12 12.35 30.85 -24.16
N ALA A 13 11.13 30.41 -24.42
CA ALA A 13 10.11 30.23 -23.39
C ALA A 13 10.42 29.08 -22.44
N LEU A 14 11.04 27.99 -22.93
CA LEU A 14 11.50 26.87 -22.09
C LEU A 14 12.72 27.26 -21.24
N VAL A 15 13.64 28.05 -21.75
CA VAL A 15 14.83 28.52 -21.01
C VAL A 15 14.47 29.62 -20.01
N LEU A 16 13.53 30.51 -20.32
CA LEU A 16 13.02 31.51 -19.37
C LEU A 16 12.15 30.89 -18.27
N GLY A 17 11.48 29.77 -18.53
CA GLY A 17 10.80 28.96 -17.50
C GLY A 17 11.78 28.27 -16.53
N MET A 18 13.00 27.96 -16.97
CA MET A 18 14.06 27.41 -16.12
C MET A 18 14.81 28.47 -15.30
N LEU A 19 14.79 29.73 -15.74
CA LEU A 19 15.45 30.86 -15.04
C LEU A 19 14.52 31.58 -14.04
N ALA A 20 13.23 31.49 -14.19
CA ALA A 20 12.26 31.88 -13.17
C ALA A 20 12.04 30.65 -12.29
N GLY A 21 12.84 30.44 -11.23
CA GLY A 21 12.77 29.29 -10.31
C GLY A 21 11.35 28.72 -10.27
N ALA A 22 11.06 27.74 -11.14
CA ALA A 22 9.72 27.25 -11.39
C ALA A 22 9.29 26.49 -10.13
N CYS A 23 8.76 27.24 -9.18
CA CYS A 23 8.12 26.72 -7.97
C CYS A 23 7.04 25.73 -8.43
N MET A 24 7.16 24.47 -8.07
CA MET A 24 6.13 23.48 -8.36
C MET A 24 4.80 23.95 -7.74
N PRO A 25 3.72 24.08 -8.51
CA PRO A 25 2.45 24.48 -7.94
C PRO A 25 2.03 23.49 -6.85
N ALA A 26 1.85 23.96 -5.63
CA ALA A 26 1.43 23.11 -4.51
C ALA A 26 0.15 22.33 -4.81
N SER A 27 -0.76 22.91 -5.60
CA SER A 27 -1.98 22.25 -6.07
C SER A 27 -1.69 21.02 -6.90
N TRP A 28 -0.74 21.07 -7.84
CA TRP A 28 -0.37 19.94 -8.68
C TRP A 28 0.23 18.80 -7.85
N GLY A 29 1.10 19.12 -6.88
CA GLY A 29 1.65 18.13 -5.95
C GLY A 29 0.60 17.51 -5.05
N ALA A 30 -0.31 18.32 -4.51
CA ALA A 30 -1.41 17.88 -3.67
C ALA A 30 -2.41 17.01 -4.45
N ASP A 31 -2.76 17.38 -5.70
CA ASP A 31 -3.63 16.58 -6.56
C ASP A 31 -3.01 15.21 -6.85
N ARG A 32 -1.71 15.18 -7.13
CA ARG A 32 -0.97 13.94 -7.40
C ARG A 32 -0.85 13.03 -6.17
N LEU A 33 -0.80 13.61 -4.99
CA LEU A 33 -0.78 12.88 -3.72
C LEU A 33 -2.16 12.32 -3.40
N LEU A 34 -3.22 13.12 -3.50
CA LEU A 34 -4.55 12.79 -2.99
C LEU A 34 -5.43 12.00 -3.97
N TYR A 35 -5.27 12.25 -5.27
CA TYR A 35 -6.22 11.76 -6.28
C TYR A 35 -5.55 10.72 -7.19
N PRO A 36 -5.45 9.46 -6.72
CA PRO A 36 -4.88 8.39 -7.52
C PRO A 36 -5.73 8.13 -8.76
N LYS A 37 -5.08 7.68 -9.83
CA LYS A 37 -5.81 7.29 -11.03
C LYS A 37 -6.70 6.08 -10.73
N ARG A 38 -8.02 6.24 -10.86
CA ARG A 38 -8.97 5.14 -10.72
C ARG A 38 -8.89 4.22 -11.93
N ARG A 39 -8.85 2.93 -11.69
CA ARG A 39 -8.83 1.88 -12.71
C ARG A 39 -9.95 0.90 -12.42
N PRO A 40 -10.81 0.56 -13.41
CA PRO A 40 -11.83 -0.45 -13.20
C PRO A 40 -11.18 -1.81 -12.92
N ALA A 41 -11.79 -2.59 -12.04
CA ALA A 41 -11.34 -3.94 -11.76
C ALA A 41 -11.75 -4.87 -12.91
N VAL A 42 -10.78 -5.36 -13.66
CA VAL A 42 -11.01 -6.40 -14.67
C VAL A 42 -11.30 -7.72 -13.96
N ALA A 43 -12.22 -8.53 -14.48
CA ALA A 43 -12.54 -9.82 -13.89
C ALA A 43 -11.31 -10.73 -13.84
N SER A 44 -11.03 -11.32 -12.69
CA SER A 44 -10.02 -12.37 -12.60
C SER A 44 -10.64 -13.72 -13.01
N PRO A 45 -10.01 -14.52 -13.86
CA PRO A 45 -10.65 -15.68 -14.44
C PRO A 45 -10.61 -16.95 -13.58
N VAL A 46 -9.84 -17.02 -12.47
CA VAL A 46 -9.49 -18.33 -11.88
C VAL A 46 -10.36 -18.72 -10.70
N ALA A 47 -10.60 -17.86 -9.74
CA ALA A 47 -11.44 -18.20 -8.58
C ALA A 47 -12.80 -17.50 -8.63
N SER A 48 -13.87 -18.22 -8.28
CA SER A 48 -15.20 -17.64 -8.12
C SER A 48 -15.24 -16.77 -6.85
N PHE A 49 -15.90 -15.63 -6.93
CA PHE A 49 -16.05 -14.70 -5.83
C PHE A 49 -17.50 -14.18 -5.73
N GLU A 50 -17.86 -13.77 -4.55
CA GLU A 50 -19.01 -12.92 -4.29
C GLU A 50 -18.60 -11.46 -4.43
N ALA A 51 -19.34 -10.68 -5.24
CA ALA A 51 -19.17 -9.23 -5.26
C ALA A 51 -19.81 -8.64 -4.01
N VAL A 52 -19.05 -7.92 -3.22
CA VAL A 52 -19.44 -7.41 -1.91
C VAL A 52 -19.24 -5.91 -1.84
N GLU A 53 -20.18 -5.20 -1.22
CA GLU A 53 -19.99 -3.83 -0.80
C GLU A 53 -19.73 -3.83 0.72
N PHE A 54 -18.63 -3.22 1.14
CA PHE A 54 -18.32 -3.00 2.54
C PHE A 54 -18.62 -1.55 2.93
N GLU A 55 -19.16 -1.36 4.11
CA GLU A 55 -19.22 -0.03 4.72
C GLU A 55 -17.85 0.29 5.34
N GLY A 56 -17.14 1.26 4.75
CA GLY A 56 -15.91 1.81 5.33
C GLY A 56 -16.21 2.93 6.34
N ASP A 57 -15.19 3.69 6.71
CA ASP A 57 -15.34 4.88 7.58
C ASP A 57 -15.92 6.06 6.78
N GLY A 58 -17.25 6.06 6.64
CA GLY A 58 -18.01 7.07 5.89
C GLY A 58 -17.91 6.96 4.37
N VAL A 59 -17.52 5.81 3.83
CA VAL A 59 -17.43 5.54 2.38
C VAL A 59 -17.82 4.09 2.09
N LYS A 60 -18.39 3.83 0.91
CA LYS A 60 -18.64 2.49 0.43
C LYS A 60 -17.42 1.95 -0.32
N LEU A 61 -17.09 0.70 -0.06
CA LEU A 61 -15.94 0.01 -0.63
C LEU A 61 -16.40 -1.16 -1.48
N ALA A 62 -16.05 -1.14 -2.77
CA ALA A 62 -16.33 -2.24 -3.66
C ALA A 62 -15.32 -3.37 -3.45
N GLY A 63 -15.80 -4.57 -3.13
CA GLY A 63 -14.98 -5.71 -2.77
C GLY A 63 -15.31 -6.99 -3.51
N ARG A 64 -14.47 -8.00 -3.27
CA ARG A 64 -14.65 -9.39 -3.68
C ARG A 64 -14.36 -10.27 -2.48
N TRP A 65 -15.22 -11.22 -2.21
CA TRP A 65 -15.01 -12.24 -1.18
C TRP A 65 -14.94 -13.61 -1.85
N PHE A 66 -13.83 -14.26 -1.68
CA PHE A 66 -13.56 -15.60 -2.19
C PHE A 66 -13.74 -16.59 -1.05
N HIS A 67 -14.76 -17.42 -1.16
CA HIS A 67 -15.07 -18.41 -0.15
C HIS A 67 -14.40 -19.74 -0.44
N THR A 68 -14.02 -20.45 0.63
CA THR A 68 -13.47 -21.81 0.55
C THR A 68 -14.28 -22.75 1.43
N ARG A 69 -14.16 -24.07 1.16
CA ARG A 69 -14.83 -25.10 1.99
C ARG A 69 -14.08 -25.31 3.32
N ASP A 70 -12.77 -25.25 3.28
CA ASP A 70 -11.92 -25.64 4.42
C ASP A 70 -11.83 -24.56 5.49
N LYS A 71 -12.09 -23.29 5.12
CA LYS A 71 -12.12 -22.13 6.03
C LYS A 71 -10.95 -22.10 7.00
N ARG A 72 -9.76 -22.26 6.47
CA ARG A 72 -8.52 -22.35 7.24
C ARG A 72 -8.17 -21.04 7.98
N GLY A 73 -8.70 -19.93 7.50
CA GLY A 73 -8.53 -18.56 7.99
C GLY A 73 -8.99 -17.58 6.94
N THR A 74 -8.78 -16.30 7.19
CA THR A 74 -9.08 -15.23 6.23
C THR A 74 -7.84 -14.43 5.91
N VAL A 75 -7.56 -14.23 4.62
CA VAL A 75 -6.55 -13.27 4.14
C VAL A 75 -7.27 -12.05 3.58
N VAL A 76 -6.96 -10.86 4.12
CA VAL A 76 -7.42 -9.60 3.56
C VAL A 76 -6.28 -8.95 2.81
N PHE A 77 -6.41 -8.83 1.48
CA PHE A 77 -5.38 -8.26 0.62
C PHE A 77 -5.66 -6.80 0.28
N LEU A 78 -4.67 -5.94 0.51
CA LEU A 78 -4.68 -4.50 0.27
C LEU A 78 -3.77 -4.13 -0.90
N HIS A 79 -4.34 -3.56 -1.95
CA HIS A 79 -3.63 -3.21 -3.17
C HIS A 79 -2.75 -1.95 -3.03
N GLY A 80 -1.85 -1.72 -3.99
CA GLY A 80 -1.00 -0.53 -4.08
C GLY A 80 -1.71 0.69 -4.66
N ILE A 81 -1.02 1.86 -4.58
CA ILE A 81 -1.55 3.12 -5.12
C ILE A 81 -1.90 3.02 -6.61
N SER A 82 -3.01 3.60 -7.02
CA SER A 82 -3.56 3.57 -8.38
C SER A 82 -3.84 2.17 -8.93
N ASP A 83 -3.97 1.19 -8.04
CA ASP A 83 -4.38 -0.17 -8.34
C ASP A 83 -5.83 -0.43 -7.90
N ASN A 84 -6.29 -1.65 -7.84
CA ASN A 84 -7.66 -1.99 -7.45
C ASN A 84 -7.74 -3.44 -6.90
N ARG A 85 -8.92 -3.87 -6.48
CA ARG A 85 -9.21 -5.19 -5.91
C ARG A 85 -8.87 -6.39 -6.78
N ALA A 86 -8.64 -6.19 -8.09
CA ALA A 86 -8.25 -7.27 -9.01
C ALA A 86 -6.73 -7.44 -9.15
N SER A 87 -5.93 -6.51 -8.63
CA SER A 87 -4.48 -6.51 -8.81
C SER A 87 -3.74 -7.62 -8.03
N GLY A 88 -4.42 -8.23 -7.07
CA GLY A 88 -3.91 -9.35 -6.27
C GLY A 88 -4.35 -10.72 -6.78
N GLY A 89 -4.60 -10.89 -8.09
CA GLY A 89 -5.10 -12.15 -8.65
C GLY A 89 -4.25 -13.36 -8.25
N ASP A 90 -2.93 -13.28 -8.47
CA ASP A 90 -1.99 -14.36 -8.10
C ASP A 90 -2.01 -14.63 -6.58
N ILE A 91 -2.16 -13.60 -5.77
CA ILE A 91 -2.25 -13.69 -4.30
C ILE A 91 -3.55 -14.37 -3.90
N THR A 92 -4.65 -13.95 -4.52
CA THR A 92 -5.98 -14.53 -4.28
C THR A 92 -6.00 -16.00 -4.60
N ASP A 93 -5.56 -16.37 -5.81
CA ASP A 93 -5.56 -17.76 -6.28
C ASP A 93 -4.68 -18.64 -5.37
N HIS A 94 -3.53 -18.12 -4.95
CA HIS A 94 -2.62 -18.83 -4.06
C HIS A 94 -3.28 -19.17 -2.71
N PHE A 95 -3.87 -18.18 -2.03
CA PHE A 95 -4.47 -18.40 -0.72
C PHE A 95 -5.78 -19.19 -0.77
N VAL A 96 -6.61 -18.99 -1.80
CA VAL A 96 -7.81 -19.79 -2.03
C VAL A 96 -7.45 -21.27 -2.20
N ALA A 97 -6.41 -21.57 -2.99
CA ALA A 97 -5.92 -22.95 -3.17
C ALA A 97 -5.41 -23.58 -1.86
N ARG A 98 -5.01 -22.77 -0.89
CA ARG A 98 -4.57 -23.20 0.45
C ARG A 98 -5.71 -23.25 1.50
N GLY A 99 -6.94 -23.03 1.08
CA GLY A 99 -8.12 -23.13 1.93
C GLY A 99 -8.43 -21.88 2.76
N PHE A 100 -7.79 -20.74 2.46
CA PHE A 100 -8.15 -19.46 3.09
C PHE A 100 -9.31 -18.79 2.35
N GLU A 101 -10.24 -18.22 3.09
CA GLU A 101 -11.12 -17.19 2.54
C GLU A 101 -10.27 -15.96 2.20
N VAL A 102 -10.55 -15.31 1.06
CA VAL A 102 -9.80 -14.11 0.68
C VAL A 102 -10.75 -12.96 0.45
N ILE A 103 -10.42 -11.81 1.03
CA ILE A 103 -11.13 -10.55 0.79
C ILE A 103 -10.17 -9.60 0.07
N THR A 104 -10.65 -9.02 -1.02
CA THR A 104 -9.99 -7.90 -1.70
C THR A 104 -10.99 -6.79 -1.87
N TYR A 105 -10.57 -5.54 -1.72
CA TYR A 105 -11.45 -4.40 -1.97
C TYR A 105 -10.65 -3.22 -2.56
N ASP A 106 -11.34 -2.36 -3.28
CA ASP A 106 -10.78 -1.10 -3.71
C ASP A 106 -10.69 -0.17 -2.50
N SER A 107 -9.49 0.28 -2.16
CA SER A 107 -9.31 1.31 -1.13
C SER A 107 -10.09 2.57 -1.47
N ARG A 108 -10.44 3.40 -0.48
CA ARG A 108 -11.07 4.71 -0.74
C ARG A 108 -10.33 5.45 -1.85
N ALA A 109 -11.04 6.20 -2.68
CA ALA A 109 -10.55 6.94 -3.83
C ALA A 109 -9.93 6.07 -4.94
N HIS A 110 -10.05 4.74 -4.89
CA HIS A 110 -9.57 3.82 -5.93
C HIS A 110 -10.72 3.04 -6.57
N GLY A 111 -10.46 2.48 -7.75
CA GLY A 111 -11.40 1.62 -8.46
C GLY A 111 -12.83 2.15 -8.49
N GLU A 112 -13.76 1.35 -7.99
CA GLU A 112 -15.19 1.65 -7.89
C GLU A 112 -15.64 2.07 -6.48
N SER A 113 -14.72 2.07 -5.49
CA SER A 113 -15.01 2.54 -4.14
C SER A 113 -15.25 4.04 -4.09
N GLU A 114 -16.03 4.47 -3.12
CA GLU A 114 -16.24 5.89 -2.84
C GLU A 114 -14.98 6.54 -2.22
N GLY A 115 -15.13 7.76 -1.78
CA GLY A 115 -14.07 8.61 -1.22
C GLY A 115 -13.43 9.50 -2.27
N GLU A 116 -13.10 10.71 -1.87
CA GLU A 116 -12.53 11.72 -2.76
C GLU A 116 -11.00 11.64 -2.80
N ALA A 117 -10.36 11.29 -1.67
CA ALA A 117 -8.91 11.33 -1.50
C ALA A 117 -8.35 10.06 -0.87
N CYS A 118 -7.15 9.67 -1.31
CA CYS A 118 -6.31 8.67 -0.66
C CYS A 118 -5.48 9.35 0.44
N THR A 119 -5.42 8.73 1.62
CA THR A 119 -4.69 9.24 2.80
C THR A 119 -3.63 8.27 3.32
N TYR A 120 -3.31 7.22 2.56
CA TYR A 120 -2.17 6.31 2.77
C TYR A 120 -2.15 5.57 4.11
N GLY A 121 -3.30 5.42 4.74
CA GLY A 121 -3.45 4.73 6.02
C GLY A 121 -4.04 5.60 7.13
N TYR A 122 -4.24 6.91 6.91
CA TYR A 122 -4.91 7.74 7.92
C TYR A 122 -6.38 7.34 8.10
N TYR A 123 -7.15 7.30 7.01
CA TYR A 123 -8.53 6.78 7.00
C TYR A 123 -8.60 5.32 6.56
N GLU A 124 -7.70 4.85 5.68
CA GLU A 124 -7.73 3.49 5.13
C GLU A 124 -7.61 2.40 6.20
N LYS A 125 -6.90 2.65 7.31
CA LYS A 125 -6.87 1.71 8.45
C LYS A 125 -8.22 1.57 9.14
N LYS A 126 -9.03 2.64 9.17
CA LYS A 126 -10.40 2.59 9.70
C LYS A 126 -11.36 1.91 8.72
N ASP A 127 -11.13 2.08 7.41
CA ASP A 127 -11.88 1.32 6.40
C ASP A 127 -11.62 -0.18 6.58
N LEU A 128 -10.37 -0.58 6.76
CA LEU A 128 -10.01 -1.96 7.03
C LEU A 128 -10.66 -2.47 8.32
N GLU A 129 -10.68 -1.67 9.38
CA GLU A 129 -11.39 -2.01 10.63
C GLU A 129 -12.85 -2.37 10.36
N ARG A 130 -13.56 -1.61 9.52
CA ARG A 130 -14.95 -1.89 9.12
C ARG A 130 -15.08 -3.14 8.24
N VAL A 131 -14.13 -3.39 7.36
CA VAL A 131 -14.08 -4.65 6.59
C VAL A 131 -13.92 -5.84 7.55
N LEU A 132 -13.05 -5.72 8.53
CA LEU A 132 -12.82 -6.77 9.54
C LEU A 132 -14.02 -7.01 10.46
N ASP A 133 -14.94 -6.05 10.63
CA ASP A 133 -16.20 -6.26 11.35
C ASP A 133 -17.07 -7.38 10.73
N ARG A 134 -16.85 -7.71 9.45
CA ARG A 134 -17.58 -8.75 8.73
C ARG A 134 -16.86 -10.10 8.67
N VAL A 135 -15.61 -10.16 9.14
CA VAL A 135 -14.79 -11.38 9.07
C VAL A 135 -15.02 -12.25 10.30
N GLU A 136 -15.56 -13.45 10.09
CA GLU A 136 -15.82 -14.42 11.15
C GLU A 136 -14.75 -15.52 11.23
N THR A 137 -14.16 -15.87 10.07
CA THR A 137 -13.19 -16.98 9.98
C THR A 137 -11.79 -16.51 10.39
N ARG A 138 -11.27 -17.11 11.45
CA ARG A 138 -9.92 -16.83 11.98
C ARG A 138 -8.97 -18.01 11.71
N PRO A 139 -7.63 -17.82 11.69
CA PRO A 139 -6.92 -16.55 11.91
C PRO A 139 -7.10 -15.54 10.77
N ILE A 140 -6.92 -14.25 11.07
CA ILE A 140 -6.97 -13.15 10.09
C ILE A 140 -5.56 -12.68 9.79
N VAL A 141 -5.14 -12.89 8.54
CA VAL A 141 -3.86 -12.38 8.02
C VAL A 141 -4.13 -11.17 7.12
N VAL A 142 -3.54 -10.04 7.42
CA VAL A 142 -3.63 -8.87 6.53
C VAL A 142 -2.35 -8.80 5.68
N MET A 143 -2.51 -8.94 4.37
CA MET A 143 -1.42 -8.82 3.42
C MET A 143 -1.59 -7.56 2.59
N GLY A 144 -0.54 -6.76 2.44
CA GLY A 144 -0.60 -5.54 1.64
C GLY A 144 0.60 -5.37 0.72
N PHE A 145 0.37 -4.66 -0.39
CA PHE A 145 1.41 -4.29 -1.34
C PHE A 145 1.59 -2.77 -1.38
N SER A 146 2.83 -2.27 -1.24
CA SER A 146 3.19 -0.85 -1.35
C SER A 146 2.35 0.03 -0.40
N MET A 147 1.43 0.85 -0.92
CA MET A 147 0.47 1.60 -0.11
C MET A 147 -0.35 0.66 0.80
N GLY A 148 -0.86 -0.44 0.26
CA GLY A 148 -1.60 -1.42 1.05
C GLY A 148 -0.77 -2.04 2.17
N ALA A 149 0.53 -2.24 1.96
CA ALA A 149 1.45 -2.72 3.01
C ALA A 149 1.62 -1.68 4.14
N ALA A 150 1.69 -0.41 3.78
CA ALA A 150 1.73 0.67 4.76
C ALA A 150 0.42 0.77 5.57
N VAL A 151 -0.72 0.57 4.92
CA VAL A 151 -2.03 0.49 5.60
C VAL A 151 -2.09 -0.71 6.53
N ALA A 152 -1.67 -1.90 6.07
CA ALA A 152 -1.66 -3.14 6.84
C ALA A 152 -0.85 -3.00 8.14
N LEU A 153 0.36 -2.45 8.06
CA LEU A 153 1.22 -2.21 9.24
C LEU A 153 0.58 -1.21 10.22
N GLN A 154 -0.01 -0.13 9.72
CA GLN A 154 -0.67 0.86 10.57
C GLN A 154 -1.93 0.30 11.24
N ALA A 155 -2.68 -0.58 10.54
CA ALA A 155 -3.84 -1.26 11.11
C ALA A 155 -3.44 -2.30 12.15
N ALA A 156 -2.41 -3.11 11.91
CA ALA A 156 -1.92 -4.13 12.83
C ALA A 156 -1.43 -3.54 14.17
N ALA A 157 -1.06 -2.27 14.19
CA ALA A 157 -0.68 -1.57 15.43
C ALA A 157 -1.87 -1.22 16.33
N VAL A 158 -3.11 -1.21 15.80
CA VAL A 158 -4.30 -0.72 16.53
C VAL A 158 -5.46 -1.71 16.56
N ASP A 159 -5.55 -2.62 15.60
CA ASP A 159 -6.63 -3.61 15.51
C ASP A 159 -6.16 -5.01 15.96
N ARG A 160 -6.63 -5.43 17.13
CA ARG A 160 -6.26 -6.72 17.76
C ARG A 160 -6.93 -7.94 17.11
N ARG A 161 -7.79 -7.75 16.11
CA ARG A 161 -8.40 -8.87 15.35
C ARG A 161 -7.43 -9.44 14.33
N ILE A 162 -6.42 -8.67 13.93
CA ILE A 162 -5.36 -9.11 13.03
C ILE A 162 -4.46 -10.08 13.80
N ASP A 163 -4.25 -11.28 13.26
CA ASP A 163 -3.41 -12.30 13.87
C ASP A 163 -1.99 -12.29 13.32
N ALA A 164 -1.81 -11.85 12.07
CA ALA A 164 -0.50 -11.67 11.44
C ALA A 164 -0.54 -10.63 10.32
N VAL A 165 0.59 -10.00 10.01
CA VAL A 165 0.71 -9.03 8.92
C VAL A 165 1.84 -9.39 7.96
N VAL A 166 1.53 -9.36 6.64
CA VAL A 166 2.51 -9.54 5.56
C VAL A 166 2.60 -8.24 4.74
N ALA A 167 3.73 -7.55 4.82
CA ALA A 167 3.94 -6.25 4.20
C ALA A 167 4.92 -6.36 3.03
N VAL A 168 4.43 -6.18 1.80
CA VAL A 168 5.24 -6.28 0.58
C VAL A 168 5.60 -4.88 0.07
N SER A 169 6.88 -4.55 0.03
CA SER A 169 7.43 -3.26 -0.42
C SER A 169 6.79 -2.02 0.24
N PRO A 170 6.64 -1.98 1.59
CA PRO A 170 6.09 -0.84 2.30
C PRO A 170 7.03 0.38 2.20
N PHE A 171 6.45 1.58 2.32
CA PHE A 171 7.21 2.78 2.67
C PHE A 171 7.19 2.99 4.19
N SER A 172 8.20 3.68 4.74
CA SER A 172 8.27 3.93 6.20
C SER A 172 7.41 5.10 6.66
N ASP A 173 7.39 6.19 5.89
CA ASP A 173 6.69 7.43 6.22
C ASP A 173 6.21 8.11 4.96
N LEU A 174 5.03 8.73 5.02
CA LEU A 174 4.46 9.40 3.85
C LEU A 174 5.31 10.59 3.39
N ARG A 175 5.86 11.37 4.33
CA ARG A 175 6.75 12.49 3.98
C ARG A 175 8.03 12.02 3.32
N THR A 176 8.71 11.04 3.91
CA THR A 176 9.96 10.48 3.38
C THR A 176 9.78 9.98 1.94
N ILE A 177 8.78 9.14 1.69
CA ILE A 177 8.57 8.62 0.33
C ILE A 177 8.13 9.71 -0.66
N ALA A 178 7.43 10.75 -0.21
CA ALA A 178 7.06 11.87 -1.06
C ALA A 178 8.26 12.75 -1.40
N GLU A 179 9.18 12.99 -0.45
CA GLU A 179 10.45 13.70 -0.67
C GLU A 179 11.33 12.94 -1.67
N GLU A 180 11.49 11.63 -1.50
CA GLU A 180 12.29 10.79 -2.39
C GLU A 180 11.74 10.73 -3.83
N ARG A 181 10.43 10.89 -3.99
CA ARG A 181 9.75 10.88 -5.30
C ARG A 181 9.51 12.28 -5.88
N ALA A 182 9.86 13.31 -5.13
CA ALA A 182 9.74 14.67 -5.60
C ALA A 182 10.67 14.94 -6.79
N PRO A 183 10.31 15.83 -7.73
CA PRO A 183 11.21 16.25 -8.77
C PRO A 183 12.51 16.82 -8.15
N PHE A 184 13.65 16.57 -8.79
CA PHE A 184 14.96 16.98 -8.28
C PHE A 184 15.10 18.50 -8.02
N PHE A 185 14.25 19.32 -8.63
CA PHE A 185 14.21 20.77 -8.44
C PHE A 185 13.24 21.21 -7.31
N ALA A 186 12.46 20.29 -6.76
CA ALA A 186 11.54 20.63 -5.67
C ALA A 186 12.31 20.86 -4.37
N THR A 187 12.04 22.01 -3.74
CA THR A 187 12.62 22.35 -2.45
C THR A 187 11.79 21.76 -1.30
N ARG A 188 12.36 21.68 -0.09
CA ARG A 188 11.59 21.32 1.11
C ARG A 188 10.38 22.23 1.32
N HIS A 189 10.56 23.53 1.06
CA HIS A 189 9.46 24.48 1.15
C HIS A 189 8.30 24.15 0.19
N ASP A 190 8.61 23.70 -1.04
CA ASP A 190 7.58 23.28 -1.99
C ASP A 190 6.84 22.05 -1.50
N ILE A 191 7.57 21.08 -0.95
CA ILE A 191 6.99 19.86 -0.37
C ILE A 191 6.11 20.18 0.83
N ASP A 192 6.53 21.04 1.73
CA ASP A 192 5.73 21.50 2.87
C ASP A 192 4.43 22.20 2.44
N ARG A 193 4.48 23.00 1.37
CA ARG A 193 3.28 23.62 0.78
C ARG A 193 2.33 22.59 0.19
N VAL A 194 2.87 21.56 -0.45
CA VAL A 194 2.07 20.43 -0.99
C VAL A 194 1.36 19.71 0.14
N PHE A 195 2.06 19.33 1.20
CA PHE A 195 1.47 18.64 2.34
C PHE A 195 0.44 19.51 3.06
N LYS A 196 0.76 20.77 3.34
CA LYS A 196 -0.20 21.70 3.95
C LYS A 196 -1.51 21.77 3.17
N LEU A 197 -1.43 21.85 1.84
CA LEU A 197 -2.61 21.92 1.00
C LEU A 197 -3.35 20.56 0.96
N ALA A 198 -2.62 19.45 0.90
CA ALA A 198 -3.21 18.12 0.92
C ALA A 198 -3.95 17.84 2.24
N GLU A 199 -3.35 18.18 3.37
CA GLU A 199 -3.96 18.06 4.70
C GLU A 199 -5.23 18.90 4.84
N GLN A 200 -5.21 20.12 4.30
CA GLN A 200 -6.39 20.98 4.29
C GLN A 200 -7.55 20.41 3.46
N ARG A 201 -7.23 19.83 2.29
CA ARG A 201 -8.24 19.29 1.36
C ARG A 201 -8.83 17.98 1.85
N ALA A 202 -7.98 17.04 2.29
CA ALA A 202 -8.41 15.71 2.68
C ALA A 202 -8.64 15.55 4.20
N LYS A 203 -8.46 16.62 4.99
CA LYS A 203 -8.71 16.63 6.44
C LYS A 203 -7.93 15.54 7.21
N PHE A 204 -6.70 15.29 6.83
CA PHE A 204 -5.81 14.31 7.47
C PHE A 204 -4.51 14.98 7.94
N ARG A 205 -3.66 14.22 8.62
CA ARG A 205 -2.33 14.66 9.05
C ARG A 205 -1.28 13.72 8.48
N ALA A 206 -0.45 14.24 7.59
CA ALA A 206 0.56 13.44 6.90
C ALA A 206 1.59 12.83 7.87
N ASP A 207 1.91 13.54 8.95
CA ASP A 207 2.87 13.08 9.97
C ASP A 207 2.33 11.91 10.81
N GLU A 208 1.01 11.65 10.79
CA GLU A 208 0.39 10.48 11.42
C GLU A 208 0.37 9.26 10.48
N VAL A 209 0.84 9.41 9.25
CA VAL A 209 0.95 8.31 8.27
C VAL A 209 2.39 7.79 8.28
N SER A 210 2.68 6.95 9.27
CA SER A 210 4.01 6.39 9.50
C SER A 210 3.93 4.91 9.90
N PRO A 211 4.09 3.99 8.95
CA PRO A 211 4.32 2.57 9.24
C PRO A 211 5.50 2.34 10.18
N LEU A 212 6.53 3.19 10.12
CA LEU A 212 7.69 3.13 11.01
C LEU A 212 7.28 3.40 12.48
N ALA A 213 6.50 4.44 12.71
CA ALA A 213 5.99 4.73 14.07
C ALA A 213 5.01 3.63 14.54
N ALA A 214 4.16 3.12 13.64
CA ALA A 214 3.24 2.02 13.93
C ALA A 214 3.97 0.72 14.31
N ALA A 215 5.11 0.42 13.68
CA ALA A 215 5.87 -0.81 13.91
C ALA A 215 6.23 -1.06 15.39
N ALA A 216 6.52 0.00 16.14
CA ALA A 216 6.82 -0.11 17.57
C ALA A 216 5.63 -0.58 18.44
N HIS A 217 4.42 -0.53 17.90
CA HIS A 217 3.16 -0.87 18.57
C HIS A 217 2.52 -2.17 18.05
N ILE A 218 3.07 -2.76 16.99
CA ILE A 218 2.62 -4.06 16.47
C ILE A 218 3.02 -5.14 17.47
N THR A 219 2.04 -5.94 17.87
CA THR A 219 2.21 -7.05 18.84
C THR A 219 2.04 -8.43 18.20
N VAL A 220 1.58 -8.48 16.96
CA VAL A 220 1.37 -9.71 16.19
C VAL A 220 2.55 -9.98 15.26
N PRO A 221 2.79 -11.23 14.85
CA PRO A 221 3.86 -11.57 13.92
C PRO A 221 3.79 -10.73 12.64
N ALA A 222 4.96 -10.28 12.17
CA ALA A 222 5.09 -9.41 11.00
C ALA A 222 6.16 -9.91 10.02
N LEU A 223 5.75 -10.23 8.79
CA LEU A 223 6.64 -10.55 7.68
C LEU A 223 6.76 -9.36 6.75
N ILE A 224 7.97 -8.91 6.50
CA ILE A 224 8.26 -7.85 5.52
C ILE A 224 9.00 -8.45 4.33
N ILE A 225 8.54 -8.16 3.12
CA ILE A 225 9.13 -8.65 1.88
C ILE A 225 9.49 -7.46 1.00
N HIS A 226 10.72 -7.40 0.48
CA HIS A 226 11.13 -6.28 -0.38
C HIS A 226 12.06 -6.72 -1.50
N GLY A 227 11.87 -6.20 -2.69
CA GLY A 227 12.79 -6.42 -3.80
C GLY A 227 14.09 -5.63 -3.61
N ALA A 228 15.24 -6.30 -3.57
CA ALA A 228 16.54 -5.67 -3.30
C ALA A 228 16.96 -4.61 -4.35
N ARG A 229 16.31 -4.58 -5.53
CA ARG A 229 16.51 -3.57 -6.58
C ARG A 229 15.30 -2.67 -6.78
N ASP A 230 14.51 -2.47 -5.73
CA ASP A 230 13.38 -1.55 -5.79
C ASP A 230 13.87 -0.10 -5.82
N SER A 231 13.68 0.55 -6.97
CA SER A 231 14.04 1.97 -7.18
C SER A 231 12.86 2.93 -6.95
N LYS A 232 11.66 2.41 -6.66
CA LYS A 232 10.46 3.22 -6.39
C LYS A 232 10.24 3.46 -4.91
N THR A 233 10.45 2.43 -4.12
CA THR A 233 10.48 2.47 -2.67
C THR A 233 11.74 1.71 -2.29
N GLN A 234 12.75 2.38 -1.79
CA GLN A 234 14.03 1.75 -1.52
C GLN A 234 13.90 0.71 -0.40
N PRO A 235 14.66 -0.42 -0.43
CA PRO A 235 14.60 -1.45 0.62
C PRO A 235 14.90 -0.93 2.03
N ASP A 236 15.58 0.20 2.14
CA ASP A 236 15.86 0.92 3.37
C ASP A 236 14.58 1.24 4.19
N HIS A 237 13.46 1.53 3.52
CA HIS A 237 12.18 1.70 4.19
C HIS A 237 11.78 0.46 4.98
N SER A 238 11.87 -0.73 4.38
CA SER A 238 11.59 -2.01 5.04
C SER A 238 12.57 -2.31 6.16
N GLN A 239 13.84 -2.03 5.98
CA GLN A 239 14.86 -2.22 7.00
C GLN A 239 14.60 -1.35 8.24
N ARG A 240 14.21 -0.09 8.05
CA ARG A 240 13.83 0.81 9.15
C ARG A 240 12.59 0.31 9.90
N ILE A 241 11.55 -0.11 9.17
CA ILE A 241 10.33 -0.70 9.77
C ILE A 241 10.70 -1.96 10.55
N PHE A 242 11.47 -2.88 9.93
CA PHE A 242 11.92 -4.11 10.56
C PHE A 242 12.70 -3.85 11.85
N ALA A 243 13.60 -2.88 11.86
CA ALA A 243 14.36 -2.51 13.05
C ALA A 243 13.45 -2.02 14.20
N ALA A 244 12.35 -1.32 13.88
CA ALA A 244 11.41 -0.78 14.86
C ALA A 244 10.40 -1.80 15.41
N LEU A 245 10.12 -2.88 14.68
CA LEU A 245 9.23 -3.96 15.12
C LEU A 245 9.77 -4.63 16.39
N ARG A 246 8.86 -4.92 17.34
CA ARG A 246 9.16 -5.60 18.60
C ARG A 246 8.54 -7.00 18.69
N ALA A 247 7.48 -7.26 17.93
CA ALA A 247 6.85 -8.56 17.80
C ALA A 247 7.75 -9.56 17.04
N PRO A 248 7.42 -10.85 17.00
CA PRO A 248 8.06 -11.81 16.10
C PRO A 248 8.06 -11.27 14.68
N LYS A 249 9.23 -11.24 14.03
CA LYS A 249 9.41 -10.56 12.75
C LYS A 249 10.39 -11.25 11.84
N GLU A 250 10.12 -11.15 10.55
CA GLU A 250 11.03 -11.60 9.50
C GLU A 250 11.13 -10.57 8.38
N LEU A 251 12.30 -10.49 7.73
CA LEU A 251 12.55 -9.62 6.58
C LEU A 251 13.18 -10.43 5.45
N ILE A 252 12.47 -10.53 4.33
CA ILE A 252 12.94 -11.17 3.11
C ILE A 252 13.34 -10.09 2.10
N LEU A 253 14.64 -9.95 1.83
CA LEU A 253 15.16 -9.10 0.76
C LEU A 253 15.38 -9.95 -0.49
N VAL A 254 14.49 -9.83 -1.47
CA VAL A 254 14.48 -10.67 -2.66
C VAL A 254 15.52 -10.19 -3.68
N PRO A 255 16.60 -10.95 -3.94
CA PRO A 255 17.66 -10.54 -4.84
C PRO A 255 17.15 -10.27 -6.26
N ASN A 256 17.70 -9.26 -6.92
CA ASN A 256 17.40 -8.93 -8.32
C ASN A 256 15.93 -8.60 -8.64
N ARG A 257 15.09 -8.35 -7.63
CA ARG A 257 13.70 -7.95 -7.82
C ARG A 257 13.49 -6.48 -7.51
N GLY A 258 12.59 -5.86 -8.28
CA GLY A 258 12.15 -4.48 -8.09
C GLY A 258 10.77 -4.42 -7.44
N HIS A 259 10.15 -3.23 -7.46
CA HIS A 259 8.90 -2.93 -6.74
C HIS A 259 7.74 -3.90 -7.00
N ARG A 260 7.48 -4.27 -8.25
CA ARG A 260 6.24 -4.96 -8.63
C ARG A 260 6.30 -6.50 -8.65
N ARG A 261 7.45 -7.11 -8.46
CA ARG A 261 7.61 -8.57 -8.61
C ARG A 261 8.54 -9.20 -7.57
N PRO A 262 8.38 -8.89 -6.28
CA PRO A 262 9.18 -9.56 -5.26
C PRO A 262 8.69 -10.98 -4.94
N LEU A 263 7.42 -11.31 -5.25
CA LEU A 263 6.83 -12.62 -4.94
C LEU A 263 7.22 -13.63 -6.03
N THR A 264 8.22 -14.45 -5.74
CA THR A 264 8.65 -15.60 -6.55
C THR A 264 8.10 -16.88 -5.94
N GLU A 265 8.23 -18.02 -6.64
CA GLU A 265 7.83 -19.32 -6.08
C GLU A 265 8.55 -19.66 -4.76
N ASP A 266 9.83 -19.29 -4.64
CA ASP A 266 10.59 -19.48 -3.40
C ASP A 266 10.03 -18.62 -2.28
N VAL A 267 9.78 -17.33 -2.57
CA VAL A 267 9.17 -16.40 -1.60
C VAL A 267 7.77 -16.85 -1.20
N TRP A 268 6.98 -17.41 -2.10
CA TRP A 268 5.69 -18.00 -1.75
C TRP A 268 5.82 -19.15 -0.76
N ARG A 269 6.80 -20.03 -0.93
CA ARG A 269 7.08 -21.12 0.02
C ARG A 269 7.49 -20.59 1.40
N GLU A 270 8.29 -19.53 1.44
CA GLU A 270 8.67 -18.86 2.67
C GLU A 270 7.46 -18.20 3.36
N ILE A 271 6.59 -17.50 2.61
CA ILE A 271 5.34 -16.92 3.13
C ILE A 271 4.45 -18.01 3.74
N ASP A 272 4.29 -19.12 3.04
CA ASP A 272 3.45 -20.23 3.49
C ASP A 272 3.96 -20.85 4.79
N ALA A 273 5.25 -21.17 4.86
CA ALA A 273 5.87 -21.71 6.05
C ALA A 273 5.78 -20.73 7.23
N TRP A 274 6.01 -19.44 6.93
CA TRP A 274 5.92 -18.39 7.94
C TRP A 274 4.49 -18.22 8.49
N ILE A 275 3.47 -18.20 7.62
CA ILE A 275 2.08 -18.10 8.07
C ILE A 275 1.71 -19.34 8.91
N ASP A 276 2.12 -20.54 8.50
CA ASP A 276 1.83 -21.76 9.22
C ASP A 276 2.44 -21.72 10.63
N ALA A 277 3.68 -21.30 10.76
CA ALA A 277 4.34 -21.14 12.07
C ALA A 277 3.72 -20.00 12.89
N ALA A 278 3.46 -18.85 12.27
CA ALA A 278 3.02 -17.64 12.98
C ALA A 278 1.60 -17.73 13.56
N VAL A 279 0.68 -18.43 12.87
CA VAL A 279 -0.75 -18.41 13.24
C VAL A 279 -1.35 -19.75 13.59
N PHE A 280 -0.68 -20.88 13.24
CA PHE A 280 -1.17 -22.22 13.56
C PHE A 280 -0.27 -22.97 14.55
N GLU A 281 0.99 -22.57 14.67
CA GLU A 281 1.97 -23.15 15.59
C GLU A 281 2.65 -22.07 16.46
N PRO A 282 1.88 -21.23 17.19
CA PRO A 282 2.43 -20.06 17.87
C PRO A 282 3.43 -20.41 19.00
N ASP A 283 3.45 -21.67 19.47
CA ASP A 283 4.38 -22.16 20.50
C ASP A 283 5.71 -22.64 19.90
N ASN A 284 5.84 -22.68 18.58
CA ASN A 284 7.08 -23.02 17.89
C ASN A 284 7.87 -21.73 17.65
N PRO A 285 9.00 -21.47 18.37
CA PRO A 285 9.74 -20.23 18.16
C PRO A 285 10.23 -20.17 16.71
N LEU A 286 9.92 -19.08 16.05
CA LEU A 286 10.52 -18.71 14.77
C LEU A 286 12.01 -18.44 15.07
N ASP A 287 12.88 -19.39 14.71
CA ASP A 287 14.32 -19.35 14.90
C ASP A 287 14.99 -18.17 14.16
#